data_8892c7ee3658c8463adfb1eb6f824e45
#
_entry.id   8892c7ee3658c8463adfb1eb6f824e45
#
_cell.length_a   1.000
_cell.length_b   1.000
_cell.length_c   1.000
_cell.angle_alpha   90.00
_cell.angle_beta   90.00
_cell.angle_gamma   90.00
#
_symmetry.space_group_name_H-M   'P 1'
#
loop_
_entity.id
_entity.type
_entity.pdbx_description
1 polymer ?
#
loop_
_entity_poly.entity_id
_entity_poly.type
_entity_poly.pdbx_seq_one_letter_code
_entity_poly.pdbx_strand_id
1 'polypeptide(L)'
;SLTGKGTMVITTNEYLAKRDAEEMGQVYRFLGLTVGIPFTGNPLNEYKSKEKKLIYASDVIYTTNSALGFDYLTDNLASSSKDKFLRPFNYVIIDEIDDILLDSAQTPLIIAGSPRVQSNYYGIIDTLVTTLVENEDYIFKEEKEEIWLTTKGAKTAERFLGIDNLYKEEYATYVRHIVYSLRAHKLFTRDKEYIIRDDEMVLLDKGTGRLMEMTKLQGGLHQAIEAKEHVKLSPETRAMASITYQSLFKMFNKISGMTGTGKVA
;
A
#
# COMPACT_ATOMS: atom_id res chain seq x y z
N SER A 1 22.35 -9.79 19.30
CA SER A 1 21.90 -9.12 20.55
C SER A 1 23.05 -8.76 21.47
N LEU A 2 24.07 -9.62 21.67
CA LEU A 2 25.22 -9.37 22.59
C LEU A 2 26.02 -8.09 22.29
N THR A 3 25.91 -7.51 21.10
CA THR A 3 26.57 -6.24 20.75
C THR A 3 25.83 -5.00 21.27
N GLY A 4 24.66 -5.14 21.91
CA GLY A 4 23.81 -4.05 22.36
C GLY A 4 23.12 -3.25 21.24
N LYS A 5 23.33 -3.62 19.96
CA LYS A 5 22.76 -2.91 18.80
C LYS A 5 21.35 -3.37 18.43
N GLY A 6 20.86 -4.44 19.05
CA GLY A 6 19.55 -5.04 18.87
C GLY A 6 19.44 -5.96 17.67
N THR A 7 18.57 -6.96 17.85
CA THR A 7 18.22 -7.96 16.84
C THR A 7 16.71 -8.00 16.71
N MET A 8 16.20 -8.04 15.48
CA MET A 8 14.78 -8.25 15.22
C MET A 8 14.57 -9.65 14.66
N VAL A 9 13.53 -10.32 15.13
CA VAL A 9 13.06 -11.61 14.62
C VAL A 9 11.69 -11.37 14.00
N ILE A 10 11.60 -11.62 12.70
CA ILE A 10 10.39 -11.41 11.91
C ILE A 10 9.71 -12.74 11.69
N THR A 11 8.44 -12.83 12.03
CA THR A 11 7.59 -13.99 11.80
C THR A 11 6.40 -13.60 10.90
N THR A 12 5.71 -14.59 10.34
CA THR A 12 4.62 -14.37 9.39
C THR A 12 3.36 -13.78 10.04
N ASN A 13 3.14 -13.98 11.34
CA ASN A 13 1.96 -13.46 12.04
C ASN A 13 2.24 -13.15 13.51
N GLU A 14 1.35 -12.35 14.12
CA GLU A 14 1.47 -11.89 15.50
C GLU A 14 1.40 -13.01 16.54
N TYR A 15 0.65 -14.08 16.26
CA TYR A 15 0.55 -15.21 17.18
C TYR A 15 1.91 -15.92 17.33
N LEU A 16 2.59 -16.19 16.21
CA LEU A 16 3.92 -16.80 16.23
C LEU A 16 4.94 -15.89 16.91
N ALA A 17 4.92 -14.59 16.61
CA ALA A 17 5.81 -13.63 17.25
C ALA A 17 5.66 -13.61 18.77
N LYS A 18 4.42 -13.68 19.29
CA LYS A 18 4.15 -13.74 20.73
C LYS A 18 4.60 -15.06 21.33
N ARG A 19 4.21 -16.19 20.74
CA ARG A 19 4.59 -17.52 21.21
C ARG A 19 6.11 -17.64 21.32
N ASP A 20 6.83 -17.28 20.25
CA ASP A 20 8.28 -17.44 20.20
C ASP A 20 9.00 -16.45 21.15
N ALA A 21 8.46 -15.24 21.32
CA ALA A 21 8.95 -14.29 22.31
C ALA A 21 8.72 -14.77 23.76
N GLU A 22 7.64 -15.51 24.03
CA GLU A 22 7.37 -16.10 25.35
C GLU A 22 8.28 -17.30 25.60
N GLU A 23 8.36 -18.25 24.67
CA GLU A 23 9.15 -19.46 24.79
C GLU A 23 10.66 -19.19 24.81
N MET A 24 11.19 -18.57 23.76
CA MET A 24 12.61 -18.27 23.62
C MET A 24 13.05 -17.11 24.51
N GLY A 25 12.13 -16.21 24.84
CA GLY A 25 12.38 -15.08 25.74
C GLY A 25 12.83 -15.48 27.13
N GLN A 26 12.48 -16.68 27.60
CA GLN A 26 12.96 -17.21 28.88
C GLN A 26 14.49 -17.39 28.85
N VAL A 27 15.03 -17.92 27.76
CA VAL A 27 16.48 -18.09 27.56
C VAL A 27 17.17 -16.73 27.47
N TYR A 28 16.63 -15.79 26.71
CA TYR A 28 17.22 -14.46 26.58
C TYR A 28 17.25 -13.72 27.93
N ARG A 29 16.13 -13.76 28.69
CA ARG A 29 16.06 -13.13 30.02
C ARG A 29 17.03 -13.78 30.99
N PHE A 30 17.22 -15.11 30.94
CA PHE A 30 18.21 -15.82 31.74
C PHE A 30 19.64 -15.33 31.43
N LEU A 31 19.91 -14.98 30.20
CA LEU A 31 21.20 -14.39 29.74
C LEU A 31 21.30 -12.87 30.01
N GLY A 32 20.34 -12.28 30.71
CA GLY A 32 20.31 -10.85 31.01
C GLY A 32 19.88 -9.95 29.85
N LEU A 33 19.30 -10.52 28.78
CA LEU A 33 18.81 -9.76 27.62
C LEU A 33 17.33 -9.43 27.76
N THR A 34 16.94 -8.26 27.21
CA THR A 34 15.56 -7.80 27.16
C THR A 34 14.86 -8.26 25.89
N VAL A 35 13.56 -8.58 25.97
CA VAL A 35 12.73 -9.01 24.84
C VAL A 35 11.51 -8.10 24.72
N GLY A 36 11.26 -7.58 23.52
CA GLY A 36 10.15 -6.69 23.20
C GLY A 36 9.24 -7.22 22.09
N ILE A 37 7.95 -6.88 22.18
CA ILE A 37 6.92 -7.13 21.16
C ILE A 37 6.18 -5.80 20.94
N PRO A 38 6.21 -5.19 19.72
CA PRO A 38 5.72 -3.83 19.50
C PRO A 38 4.21 -3.74 19.22
N PHE A 39 3.44 -4.80 19.41
CA PHE A 39 1.99 -4.83 19.23
C PHE A 39 1.29 -5.53 20.38
N THR A 40 0.03 -5.14 20.64
CA THR A 40 -0.77 -5.70 21.74
C THR A 40 -1.61 -6.90 21.32
N GLY A 41 -1.86 -7.05 20.01
CA GLY A 41 -2.84 -7.99 19.44
C GLY A 41 -4.30 -7.51 19.57
N ASN A 42 -4.51 -6.28 20.01
CA ASN A 42 -5.81 -5.62 20.02
C ASN A 42 -5.71 -4.27 19.31
N PRO A 43 -6.31 -4.11 18.10
CA PRO A 43 -6.25 -2.87 17.33
C PRO A 43 -6.78 -1.63 18.06
N LEU A 44 -7.66 -1.84 19.05
CA LEU A 44 -8.23 -0.75 19.85
C LEU A 44 -7.30 -0.25 20.97
N ASN A 45 -6.20 -0.95 21.23
CA ASN A 45 -5.29 -0.65 22.33
C ASN A 45 -3.82 -0.70 21.89
N GLU A 46 -3.49 -0.02 20.80
CA GLU A 46 -2.12 0.04 20.28
C GLU A 46 -1.19 0.85 21.20
N TYR A 47 0.08 0.44 21.25
CA TYR A 47 1.12 1.17 21.97
C TYR A 47 1.34 2.57 21.37
N LYS A 48 1.46 3.57 22.26
CA LYS A 48 1.85 4.95 21.88
C LYS A 48 3.34 5.01 21.56
N SER A 49 3.77 6.05 20.85
CA SER A 49 5.18 6.24 20.44
C SER A 49 6.18 6.11 21.58
N LYS A 50 5.85 6.61 22.77
CA LYS A 50 6.72 6.48 23.95
C LYS A 50 6.90 5.04 24.41
N GLU A 51 5.85 4.24 24.39
CA GLU A 51 5.85 2.83 24.75
C GLU A 51 6.59 2.02 23.68
N LYS A 52 6.30 2.27 22.41
CA LYS A 52 7.02 1.67 21.27
C LYS A 52 8.52 1.95 21.35
N LYS A 53 8.92 3.17 21.76
CA LYS A 53 10.32 3.53 21.93
C LYS A 53 11.04 2.66 22.95
N LEU A 54 10.39 2.37 24.07
CA LEU A 54 10.93 1.46 25.10
C LEU A 54 11.03 0.03 24.61
N ILE A 55 9.98 -0.44 23.90
CA ILE A 55 9.94 -1.79 23.33
C ILE A 55 11.03 -1.96 22.27
N TYR A 56 11.19 -1.01 21.34
CA TYR A 56 12.23 -1.05 20.31
C TYR A 56 13.65 -0.86 20.85
N ALA A 57 13.82 -0.40 22.11
CA ALA A 57 15.09 -0.38 22.81
C ALA A 57 15.54 -1.76 23.32
N SER A 58 14.67 -2.79 23.32
CA SER A 58 14.99 -4.13 23.78
C SER A 58 16.10 -4.79 22.93
N ASP A 59 16.85 -5.74 23.52
CA ASP A 59 17.95 -6.43 22.85
C ASP A 59 17.47 -7.37 21.73
N VAL A 60 16.33 -8.02 21.95
CA VAL A 60 15.64 -8.89 20.97
C VAL A 60 14.20 -8.43 20.83
N ILE A 61 13.78 -8.24 19.59
CA ILE A 61 12.42 -7.79 19.25
C ILE A 61 11.79 -8.82 18.33
N TYR A 62 10.65 -9.36 18.76
CA TYR A 62 9.80 -10.21 17.92
C TYR A 62 8.66 -9.39 17.34
N THR A 63 8.56 -9.41 16.01
CA THR A 63 7.53 -8.65 15.29
C THR A 63 7.17 -9.33 13.97
N THR A 64 6.21 -8.76 13.24
CA THR A 64 5.86 -9.20 11.89
C THR A 64 6.43 -8.23 10.85
N ASN A 65 6.55 -8.69 9.59
CA ASN A 65 6.94 -7.86 8.47
C ASN A 65 6.03 -6.64 8.30
N SER A 66 4.71 -6.84 8.42
CA SER A 66 3.72 -5.76 8.30
C SER A 66 3.80 -4.77 9.47
N ALA A 67 3.85 -5.25 10.73
CA ALA A 67 3.94 -4.39 11.89
C ALA A 67 5.20 -3.51 11.86
N LEU A 68 6.37 -4.10 11.55
CA LEU A 68 7.62 -3.34 11.41
C LEU A 68 7.54 -2.31 10.28
N GLY A 69 6.95 -2.69 9.15
CA GLY A 69 6.83 -1.80 8.00
C GLY A 69 5.91 -0.62 8.26
N PHE A 70 4.76 -0.83 8.90
CA PHE A 70 3.87 0.27 9.32
C PHE A 70 4.50 1.14 10.40
N ASP A 71 5.20 0.55 11.36
CA ASP A 71 5.95 1.30 12.36
C ASP A 71 7.04 2.16 11.73
N TYR A 72 7.76 1.64 10.74
CA TYR A 72 8.76 2.41 9.99
C TYR A 72 8.12 3.59 9.24
N LEU A 73 7.02 3.37 8.55
CA LEU A 73 6.32 4.44 7.84
C LEU A 73 5.79 5.51 8.81
N THR A 74 5.21 5.09 9.93
CA THR A 74 4.70 5.98 10.98
C THR A 74 5.82 6.80 11.61
N ASP A 75 6.96 6.17 11.93
CA ASP A 75 8.13 6.83 12.48
C ASP A 75 8.71 7.91 11.55
N ASN A 76 8.67 7.66 10.23
CA ASN A 76 9.11 8.63 9.22
C ASN A 76 8.11 9.77 8.97
N LEU A 77 6.83 9.57 9.29
CA LEU A 77 5.81 10.62 9.24
C LEU A 77 5.79 11.48 10.52
N ALA A 78 6.60 11.16 11.53
CA ALA A 78 6.67 11.91 12.78
C ALA A 78 7.09 13.37 12.53
N SER A 79 6.32 14.32 13.05
CA SER A 79 6.56 15.76 12.90
C SER A 79 7.78 16.26 13.68
N SER A 80 8.25 15.48 14.64
CA SER A 80 9.40 15.81 15.49
C SER A 80 10.29 14.59 15.73
N SER A 81 11.59 14.82 15.83
CA SER A 81 12.55 13.77 16.21
C SER A 81 12.29 13.16 17.58
N LYS A 82 11.57 13.89 18.47
CA LYS A 82 11.17 13.38 19.79
C LYS A 82 10.10 12.30 19.72
N ASP A 83 9.28 12.33 18.67
CA ASP A 83 8.19 11.38 18.43
C ASP A 83 8.65 10.12 17.72
N LYS A 84 9.90 10.12 17.22
CA LYS A 84 10.52 8.94 16.64
C LYS A 84 10.83 7.89 17.71
N PHE A 85 10.50 6.65 17.39
CA PHE A 85 10.62 5.52 18.31
C PHE A 85 11.51 4.40 17.79
N LEU A 86 11.78 4.33 16.48
CA LEU A 86 12.68 3.34 15.94
C LEU A 86 14.15 3.75 16.15
N ARG A 87 14.97 2.77 16.48
CA ARG A 87 16.42 2.90 16.46
C ARG A 87 17.01 2.44 15.13
N PRO A 88 18.28 2.75 14.81
CA PRO A 88 18.94 2.25 13.61
C PRO A 88 18.86 0.73 13.49
N PHE A 89 18.54 0.23 12.32
CA PHE A 89 18.39 -1.19 12.03
C PHE A 89 19.76 -1.87 11.98
N ASN A 90 19.97 -2.88 12.82
CA ASN A 90 21.25 -3.56 12.91
C ASN A 90 21.21 -4.98 12.33
N TYR A 91 20.47 -5.89 12.96
CA TYR A 91 20.40 -7.28 12.54
C TYR A 91 18.97 -7.75 12.54
N VAL A 92 18.58 -8.45 11.47
CA VAL A 92 17.26 -9.07 11.34
C VAL A 92 17.40 -10.54 10.99
N ILE A 93 16.57 -11.37 11.59
CA ILE A 93 16.34 -12.76 11.25
C ILE A 93 14.91 -12.86 10.74
N ILE A 94 14.71 -13.35 9.52
CA ILE A 94 13.40 -13.43 8.87
C ILE A 94 13.03 -14.89 8.75
N ASP A 95 11.92 -15.28 9.34
CA ASP A 95 11.29 -16.59 9.17
C ASP A 95 10.41 -16.57 7.91
N GLU A 96 10.39 -17.68 7.18
CA GLU A 96 9.74 -17.80 5.85
C GLU A 96 10.17 -16.65 4.91
N ILE A 97 11.48 -16.49 4.75
CA ILE A 97 12.08 -15.36 4.02
C ILE A 97 11.66 -15.31 2.55
N ASP A 98 11.41 -16.45 1.93
CA ASP A 98 10.91 -16.59 0.56
C ASP A 98 9.50 -15.98 0.41
N ASP A 99 8.55 -16.29 1.29
CA ASP A 99 7.23 -15.65 1.28
C ASP A 99 7.36 -14.12 1.42
N ILE A 100 8.17 -13.66 2.38
CA ILE A 100 8.27 -12.22 2.68
C ILE A 100 9.00 -11.43 1.57
N LEU A 101 10.10 -11.96 1.02
CA LEU A 101 10.94 -11.22 0.08
C LEU A 101 10.68 -11.53 -1.40
N LEU A 102 9.92 -12.58 -1.72
CA LEU A 102 9.53 -12.94 -3.08
C LEU A 102 8.02 -12.74 -3.28
N ASP A 103 7.17 -13.47 -2.56
CA ASP A 103 5.73 -13.48 -2.81
C ASP A 103 5.06 -12.18 -2.36
N SER A 104 5.35 -11.71 -1.16
CA SER A 104 4.81 -10.45 -0.61
C SER A 104 5.56 -9.20 -1.10
N ALA A 105 6.66 -9.35 -1.83
CA ALA A 105 7.54 -8.25 -2.21
C ALA A 105 6.91 -7.26 -3.20
N GLN A 106 5.99 -7.72 -4.02
CA GLN A 106 5.35 -6.90 -5.08
C GLN A 106 4.30 -5.93 -4.53
N THR A 107 3.77 -6.17 -3.33
CA THR A 107 2.76 -5.32 -2.71
C THR A 107 3.40 -4.38 -1.69
N PRO A 108 3.50 -3.06 -1.98
CA PRO A 108 4.05 -2.12 -1.01
C PRO A 108 3.09 -1.91 0.17
N LEU A 109 3.65 -1.70 1.35
CA LEU A 109 2.91 -1.14 2.48
C LEU A 109 2.66 0.35 2.24
N ILE A 110 1.46 0.82 2.54
CA ILE A 110 1.04 2.19 2.25
C ILE A 110 0.28 2.76 3.45
N ILE A 111 0.70 3.93 3.91
CA ILE A 111 -0.12 4.77 4.79
C ILE A 111 -0.88 5.76 3.92
N ALA A 112 -2.20 5.67 3.91
CA ALA A 112 -3.07 6.62 3.26
C ALA A 112 -3.31 7.83 4.16
N GLY A 113 -3.27 9.02 3.55
CA GLY A 113 -3.62 10.28 4.24
C GLY A 113 -5.12 10.51 4.33
N SER A 114 -5.47 11.61 4.97
CA SER A 114 -6.87 12.06 5.01
C SER A 114 -7.44 12.20 3.60
N PRO A 115 -8.72 11.85 3.40
CA PRO A 115 -9.38 11.98 2.12
C PRO A 115 -9.27 13.42 1.62
N ARG A 116 -8.93 13.62 0.35
CA ARG A 116 -9.10 14.92 -0.30
C ARG A 116 -10.59 15.22 -0.42
N VAL A 117 -10.92 16.51 -0.43
CA VAL A 117 -12.29 16.95 -0.79
C VAL A 117 -12.65 16.29 -2.11
N GLN A 118 -13.74 15.54 -2.12
CA GLN A 118 -14.25 14.86 -3.30
C GLN A 118 -14.37 15.85 -4.46
N SER A 119 -13.63 15.66 -5.53
CA SER A 119 -13.90 16.39 -6.75
C SER A 119 -15.13 15.75 -7.40
N ASN A 120 -16.21 16.51 -7.60
CA ASN A 120 -17.41 16.06 -8.33
C ASN A 120 -17.14 15.79 -9.82
N TYR A 121 -15.87 15.78 -10.24
CA TYR A 121 -15.48 15.68 -11.65
C TYR A 121 -15.53 14.25 -12.19
N TYR A 122 -15.53 13.22 -11.36
CA TYR A 122 -15.50 11.82 -11.83
C TYR A 122 -16.70 11.49 -12.72
N GLY A 123 -17.93 11.85 -12.33
CA GLY A 123 -19.12 11.60 -13.13
C GLY A 123 -19.15 12.41 -14.44
N ILE A 124 -18.72 13.68 -14.39
CA ILE A 124 -18.63 14.55 -15.57
C ILE A 124 -17.59 14.00 -16.55
N ILE A 125 -16.44 13.60 -16.06
CA ILE A 125 -15.36 13.02 -16.87
C ILE A 125 -15.76 11.66 -17.42
N ASP A 126 -16.48 10.84 -16.68
CA ASP A 126 -17.01 9.58 -17.18
C ASP A 126 -17.95 9.82 -18.36
N THR A 127 -18.87 10.77 -18.23
CA THR A 127 -19.75 11.18 -19.35
C THR A 127 -18.94 11.64 -20.58
N LEU A 128 -17.88 12.45 -20.38
CA LEU A 128 -16.99 12.85 -21.48
C LEU A 128 -16.37 11.62 -22.15
N VAL A 129 -15.79 10.72 -21.37
CA VAL A 129 -15.02 9.57 -21.86
C VAL A 129 -15.90 8.62 -22.70
N THR A 130 -17.17 8.45 -22.34
CA THR A 130 -18.11 7.64 -23.15
C THR A 130 -18.39 8.22 -24.54
N THR A 131 -18.09 9.51 -24.77
CA THR A 131 -18.24 10.16 -26.10
C THR A 131 -16.97 10.08 -26.95
N LEU A 132 -15.82 9.73 -26.36
CA LEU A 132 -14.55 9.66 -27.08
C LEU A 132 -14.42 8.39 -27.92
N VAL A 133 -13.85 8.53 -29.12
CA VAL A 133 -13.69 7.44 -30.09
C VAL A 133 -12.24 6.95 -30.08
N GLU A 134 -12.06 5.65 -29.92
CA GLU A 134 -10.74 5.00 -29.97
C GLU A 134 -10.10 5.16 -31.36
N ASN A 135 -8.79 5.32 -31.40
CA ASN A 135 -7.96 5.61 -32.57
C ASN A 135 -8.21 6.98 -33.21
N GLU A 136 -9.18 7.77 -32.72
CA GLU A 136 -9.42 9.13 -33.13
C GLU A 136 -9.12 10.12 -32.01
N ASP A 137 -9.83 9.99 -30.86
CA ASP A 137 -9.71 10.89 -29.74
C ASP A 137 -8.69 10.39 -28.70
N TYR A 138 -8.49 9.09 -28.60
CA TYR A 138 -7.44 8.50 -27.75
C TYR A 138 -6.86 7.25 -28.40
N ILE A 139 -5.63 6.91 -27.97
CA ILE A 139 -4.95 5.68 -28.37
C ILE A 139 -4.86 4.76 -27.15
N PHE A 140 -5.20 3.50 -27.35
CA PHE A 140 -5.03 2.42 -26.38
C PHE A 140 -4.09 1.35 -26.93
N LYS A 141 -3.02 1.06 -26.20
CA LYS A 141 -2.11 -0.06 -26.48
C LYS A 141 -2.30 -1.15 -25.44
N GLU A 142 -3.06 -2.17 -25.78
CA GLU A 142 -3.42 -3.25 -24.88
C GLU A 142 -2.20 -3.99 -24.31
N GLU A 143 -1.21 -4.30 -25.15
CA GLU A 143 0.03 -5.01 -24.72
C GLU A 143 0.82 -4.31 -23.62
N LYS A 144 0.73 -2.98 -23.53
CA LYS A 144 1.45 -2.15 -22.56
C LYS A 144 0.54 -1.50 -21.52
N GLU A 145 -0.77 -1.70 -21.63
CA GLU A 145 -1.79 -1.02 -20.82
C GLU A 145 -1.63 0.53 -20.83
N GLU A 146 -1.13 1.07 -21.94
CA GLU A 146 -0.91 2.51 -22.11
C GLU A 146 -2.10 3.17 -22.79
N ILE A 147 -2.56 4.30 -22.25
CA ILE A 147 -3.66 5.11 -22.81
C ILE A 147 -3.25 6.58 -22.80
N TRP A 148 -3.47 7.27 -23.91
CA TRP A 148 -3.28 8.73 -23.99
C TRP A 148 -4.25 9.37 -25.00
N LEU A 149 -4.55 10.66 -24.76
CA LEU A 149 -5.36 11.45 -25.66
C LEU A 149 -4.57 11.85 -26.92
N THR A 150 -5.24 11.87 -28.07
CA THR A 150 -4.73 12.52 -29.29
C THR A 150 -4.94 14.04 -29.20
N THR A 151 -4.37 14.80 -30.12
CA THR A 151 -4.67 16.22 -30.25
C THR A 151 -6.15 16.50 -30.49
N LYS A 152 -6.85 15.60 -31.23
CA LYS A 152 -8.29 15.68 -31.45
C LYS A 152 -9.06 15.46 -30.17
N GLY A 153 -8.72 14.42 -29.41
CA GLY A 153 -9.36 14.09 -28.13
C GLY A 153 -9.16 15.18 -27.08
N ALA A 154 -7.97 15.79 -27.03
CA ALA A 154 -7.73 16.94 -26.16
C ALA A 154 -8.67 18.10 -26.49
N LYS A 155 -8.83 18.45 -27.78
CA LYS A 155 -9.78 19.50 -28.21
C LYS A 155 -11.25 19.15 -27.95
N THR A 156 -11.60 17.87 -28.07
CA THR A 156 -12.95 17.39 -27.71
C THR A 156 -13.20 17.57 -26.20
N ALA A 157 -12.22 17.21 -25.36
CA ALA A 157 -12.28 17.40 -23.92
C ALA A 157 -12.35 18.89 -23.54
N GLU A 158 -11.55 19.75 -24.17
CA GLU A 158 -11.56 21.22 -23.97
C GLU A 158 -12.94 21.82 -24.25
N ARG A 159 -13.57 21.44 -25.37
CA ARG A 159 -14.92 21.89 -25.73
C ARG A 159 -15.98 21.41 -24.74
N PHE A 160 -15.89 20.17 -24.31
CA PHE A 160 -16.83 19.57 -23.38
C PHE A 160 -16.73 20.23 -22.00
N LEU A 161 -15.52 20.49 -21.53
CA LEU A 161 -15.24 21.07 -20.22
C LEU A 161 -15.35 22.61 -20.21
N GLY A 162 -15.46 23.25 -21.38
CA GLY A 162 -15.50 24.72 -21.50
C GLY A 162 -14.18 25.40 -21.13
N ILE A 163 -13.04 24.75 -21.38
CA ILE A 163 -11.69 25.25 -21.08
C ILE A 163 -10.91 25.52 -22.38
N ASP A 164 -9.91 26.39 -22.30
CA ASP A 164 -9.13 26.84 -23.45
C ASP A 164 -7.97 25.93 -23.82
N ASN A 165 -7.29 25.31 -22.80
CA ASN A 165 -6.16 24.41 -23.01
C ASN A 165 -6.07 23.40 -21.86
N LEU A 166 -6.34 22.15 -22.16
CA LEU A 166 -6.36 21.03 -21.21
C LEU A 166 -5.01 20.82 -20.48
N TYR A 167 -3.90 21.18 -21.11
CA TYR A 167 -2.55 20.93 -20.56
C TYR A 167 -2.00 22.09 -19.73
N LYS A 168 -2.78 23.09 -19.40
CA LYS A 168 -2.38 24.09 -18.40
C LYS A 168 -2.29 23.45 -17.02
N GLU A 169 -1.39 23.94 -16.18
CA GLU A 169 -1.15 23.45 -14.83
C GLU A 169 -2.44 23.38 -13.99
N GLU A 170 -3.30 24.38 -14.10
CA GLU A 170 -4.58 24.45 -13.42
C GLU A 170 -5.55 23.32 -13.77
N TYR A 171 -5.41 22.70 -14.97
CA TYR A 171 -6.27 21.62 -15.48
C TYR A 171 -5.59 20.23 -15.42
N ALA A 172 -4.39 20.11 -14.83
CA ALA A 172 -3.67 18.84 -14.71
C ALA A 172 -4.51 17.72 -14.04
N THR A 173 -5.43 18.12 -13.15
CA THR A 173 -6.37 17.19 -12.51
C THR A 173 -7.37 16.60 -13.51
N TYR A 174 -7.84 17.37 -14.49
CA TYR A 174 -8.74 16.85 -15.53
C TYR A 174 -8.05 15.83 -16.44
N VAL A 175 -6.81 16.12 -16.86
CA VAL A 175 -6.01 15.17 -17.67
C VAL A 175 -5.90 13.83 -16.96
N ARG A 176 -5.55 13.86 -15.67
CA ARG A 176 -5.44 12.66 -14.84
C ARG A 176 -6.77 11.89 -14.76
N HIS A 177 -7.87 12.58 -14.49
CA HIS A 177 -9.19 11.95 -14.40
C HIS A 177 -9.64 11.36 -15.73
N ILE A 178 -9.39 12.04 -16.86
CA ILE A 178 -9.71 11.51 -18.20
C ILE A 178 -8.94 10.22 -18.46
N VAL A 179 -7.63 10.20 -18.19
CA VAL A 179 -6.80 9.00 -18.37
C VAL A 179 -7.27 7.87 -17.47
N TYR A 180 -7.59 8.13 -16.20
CA TYR A 180 -8.09 7.07 -15.32
C TYR A 180 -9.49 6.59 -15.69
N SER A 181 -10.38 7.45 -16.16
CA SER A 181 -11.69 7.03 -16.65
C SER A 181 -11.56 6.18 -17.91
N LEU A 182 -10.70 6.55 -18.86
CA LEU A 182 -10.36 5.71 -20.02
C LEU A 182 -9.80 4.34 -19.58
N ARG A 183 -8.89 4.31 -18.61
CA ARG A 183 -8.36 3.06 -18.06
C ARG A 183 -9.45 2.22 -17.40
N ALA A 184 -10.35 2.84 -16.64
CA ALA A 184 -11.48 2.15 -16.01
C ALA A 184 -12.37 1.45 -17.04
N HIS A 185 -12.63 2.10 -18.19
CA HIS A 185 -13.43 1.52 -19.27
C HIS A 185 -12.70 0.44 -20.06
N LYS A 186 -11.37 0.54 -20.25
CA LYS A 186 -10.59 -0.35 -21.12
C LYS A 186 -9.96 -1.53 -20.40
N LEU A 187 -9.53 -1.37 -19.17
CA LEU A 187 -8.74 -2.37 -18.44
C LEU A 187 -9.52 -3.08 -17.33
N PHE A 188 -10.69 -2.55 -16.95
CA PHE A 188 -11.46 -3.09 -15.83
C PHE A 188 -12.86 -3.49 -16.29
N THR A 189 -13.13 -4.78 -16.27
CA THR A 189 -14.43 -5.37 -16.65
C THR A 189 -15.13 -5.91 -15.42
N ARG A 190 -16.40 -5.58 -15.27
CA ARG A 190 -17.24 -6.11 -14.19
C ARG A 190 -17.27 -7.63 -14.25
N ASP A 191 -17.30 -8.27 -13.10
CA ASP A 191 -17.31 -9.72 -12.89
C ASP A 191 -16.00 -10.45 -13.30
N LYS A 192 -14.94 -9.66 -13.66
CA LYS A 192 -13.58 -10.16 -13.88
C LYS A 192 -12.58 -9.53 -12.92
N GLU A 193 -12.43 -8.21 -12.99
CA GLU A 193 -11.50 -7.47 -12.15
C GLU A 193 -12.17 -6.92 -10.88
N TYR A 194 -13.49 -6.77 -10.88
CA TYR A 194 -14.26 -6.27 -9.73
C TYR A 194 -15.73 -6.71 -9.82
N ILE A 195 -16.43 -6.59 -8.68
CA ILE A 195 -17.89 -6.73 -8.59
C ILE A 195 -18.50 -5.49 -7.94
N ILE A 196 -19.81 -5.33 -8.09
CA ILE A 196 -20.60 -4.36 -7.32
C ILE A 196 -21.41 -5.11 -6.28
N ARG A 197 -21.23 -4.72 -5.02
CA ARG A 197 -21.94 -5.26 -3.88
C ARG A 197 -22.31 -4.14 -2.91
N ASP A 198 -23.58 -4.06 -2.52
CA ASP A 198 -24.09 -3.06 -1.59
C ASP A 198 -23.77 -1.60 -1.99
N ASP A 199 -23.87 -1.29 -3.30
CA ASP A 199 -23.53 0.01 -3.90
C ASP A 199 -22.05 0.40 -3.76
N GLU A 200 -21.18 -0.58 -3.53
CA GLU A 200 -19.71 -0.41 -3.46
C GLU A 200 -18.99 -1.30 -4.47
N MET A 201 -17.89 -0.78 -5.03
CA MET A 201 -17.01 -1.55 -5.90
C MET A 201 -15.99 -2.32 -5.07
N VAL A 202 -15.92 -3.64 -5.26
CA VAL A 202 -14.97 -4.53 -4.60
C VAL A 202 -14.12 -5.24 -5.64
N LEU A 203 -12.80 -5.16 -5.48
CA LEU A 203 -11.84 -5.81 -6.36
C LEU A 203 -11.87 -7.33 -6.22
N LEU A 204 -11.59 -8.01 -7.32
CA LEU A 204 -11.34 -9.46 -7.38
C LEU A 204 -9.84 -9.72 -7.56
N ASP A 205 -9.32 -10.67 -6.82
CA ASP A 205 -7.99 -11.20 -7.06
C ASP A 205 -7.98 -12.01 -8.36
N LYS A 206 -7.12 -11.63 -9.31
CA LYS A 206 -7.07 -12.24 -10.65
C LYS A 206 -6.70 -13.74 -10.63
N GLY A 207 -5.95 -14.17 -9.63
CA GLY A 207 -5.49 -15.56 -9.53
C GLY A 207 -6.47 -16.49 -8.83
N THR A 208 -7.11 -16.00 -7.78
CA THR A 208 -7.96 -16.82 -6.89
C THR A 208 -9.45 -16.51 -7.02
N GLY A 209 -9.84 -15.40 -7.66
CA GLY A 209 -11.22 -14.91 -7.72
C GLY A 209 -11.78 -14.47 -6.36
N ARG A 210 -10.94 -14.30 -5.33
CA ARG A 210 -11.37 -13.88 -3.99
C ARG A 210 -11.65 -12.38 -3.95
N LEU A 211 -12.61 -11.99 -3.12
CA LEU A 211 -12.92 -10.60 -2.85
C LEU A 211 -11.79 -9.94 -2.05
N MET A 212 -11.34 -8.78 -2.53
CA MET A 212 -10.31 -7.96 -1.88
C MET A 212 -10.96 -6.73 -1.22
N GLU A 213 -11.81 -6.94 -0.21
CA GLU A 213 -12.65 -5.90 0.41
C GLU A 213 -11.85 -4.72 0.99
N MET A 214 -10.63 -4.98 1.47
CA MET A 214 -9.77 -3.95 2.08
C MET A 214 -8.82 -3.26 1.08
N THR A 215 -8.85 -3.67 -0.19
CA THR A 215 -7.93 -3.15 -1.21
C THR A 215 -8.60 -2.09 -2.06
N LYS A 216 -7.95 -0.93 -2.21
CA LYS A 216 -8.41 0.15 -3.09
C LYS A 216 -7.33 0.52 -4.10
N LEU A 217 -7.74 0.74 -5.35
CA LEU A 217 -6.87 1.28 -6.39
C LEU A 217 -6.52 2.73 -6.08
N GLN A 218 -5.28 3.12 -6.37
CA GLN A 218 -4.77 4.43 -6.01
C GLN A 218 -4.96 5.47 -7.12
N GLY A 219 -4.73 6.74 -6.75
CA GLY A 219 -4.61 7.87 -7.66
C GLY A 219 -5.92 8.34 -8.28
N GLY A 220 -7.07 7.80 -7.87
CA GLY A 220 -8.38 8.12 -8.44
C GLY A 220 -8.92 7.07 -9.41
N LEU A 221 -8.16 6.00 -9.69
CA LEU A 221 -8.63 4.93 -10.56
C LEU A 221 -9.81 4.15 -9.94
N HIS A 222 -9.81 3.95 -8.62
CA HIS A 222 -10.94 3.34 -7.90
C HIS A 222 -12.22 4.14 -8.12
N GLN A 223 -12.15 5.45 -7.89
CA GLN A 223 -13.27 6.37 -8.09
C GLN A 223 -13.71 6.48 -9.56
N ALA A 224 -12.79 6.32 -10.51
CA ALA A 224 -13.12 6.27 -11.93
C ALA A 224 -13.96 5.03 -12.28
N ILE A 225 -13.69 3.87 -11.65
CA ILE A 225 -14.50 2.66 -11.83
C ILE A 225 -15.84 2.82 -11.11
N GLU A 226 -15.87 3.38 -9.91
CA GLU A 226 -17.12 3.69 -9.19
C GLU A 226 -18.01 4.63 -10.01
N ALA A 227 -17.44 5.66 -10.66
CA ALA A 227 -18.18 6.57 -11.55
C ALA A 227 -18.72 5.85 -12.79
N LYS A 228 -17.91 5.01 -13.43
CA LYS A 228 -18.31 4.16 -14.56
C LYS A 228 -19.53 3.28 -14.23
N GLU A 229 -19.56 2.72 -13.03
CA GLU A 229 -20.65 1.86 -12.56
C GLU A 229 -21.79 2.63 -11.90
N HIS A 230 -21.70 3.97 -11.81
CA HIS A 230 -22.70 4.84 -11.20
C HIS A 230 -23.02 4.48 -9.74
N VAL A 231 -22.05 3.94 -9.02
CA VAL A 231 -22.15 3.62 -7.59
C VAL A 231 -21.60 4.76 -6.73
N LYS A 232 -21.76 4.67 -5.42
CA LYS A 232 -21.28 5.67 -4.48
C LYS A 232 -19.77 5.87 -4.58
N LEU A 233 -19.33 7.10 -4.83
CA LEU A 233 -17.92 7.45 -4.89
C LEU A 233 -17.27 7.40 -3.51
N SER A 234 -16.25 6.58 -3.37
CA SER A 234 -15.41 6.57 -2.17
C SER A 234 -14.46 7.77 -2.16
N PRO A 235 -14.01 8.23 -0.96
CA PRO A 235 -13.03 9.31 -0.89
C PRO A 235 -11.71 8.93 -1.56
N GLU A 236 -11.15 9.83 -2.37
CA GLU A 236 -9.80 9.68 -2.92
C GLU A 236 -8.78 9.88 -1.79
N THR A 237 -8.04 8.83 -1.45
CA THR A 237 -6.95 8.90 -0.48
C THR A 237 -5.61 9.03 -1.20
N ARG A 238 -4.73 9.88 -0.67
CA ARG A 238 -3.34 9.99 -1.16
C ARG A 238 -2.43 9.14 -0.30
N ALA A 239 -1.57 8.33 -0.93
CA ALA A 239 -0.48 7.70 -0.20
C ALA A 239 0.42 8.79 0.42
N MET A 240 0.54 8.82 1.73
CA MET A 240 1.45 9.72 2.46
C MET A 240 2.84 9.12 2.55
N ALA A 241 2.93 7.82 2.74
CA ALA A 241 4.18 7.09 2.78
C ALA A 241 3.96 5.66 2.26
N SER A 242 4.96 5.12 1.60
CA SER A 242 4.94 3.73 1.15
C SER A 242 6.34 3.13 1.21
N ILE A 243 6.42 1.81 1.41
CA ILE A 243 7.68 1.06 1.36
C ILE A 243 7.41 -0.39 0.94
N THR A 244 8.31 -0.97 0.16
CA THR A 244 8.32 -2.42 -0.09
C THR A 244 9.11 -3.15 0.99
N TYR A 245 8.78 -4.43 1.25
CA TYR A 245 9.55 -5.23 2.20
C TYR A 245 11.02 -5.34 1.82
N GLN A 246 11.32 -5.49 0.55
CA GLN A 246 12.70 -5.51 0.07
C GLN A 246 13.48 -4.23 0.43
N SER A 247 12.84 -3.06 0.26
CA SER A 247 13.46 -1.78 0.62
C SER A 247 13.63 -1.64 2.13
N LEU A 248 12.65 -2.07 2.92
CA LEU A 248 12.71 -2.05 4.38
C LEU A 248 13.87 -2.90 4.90
N PHE A 249 13.94 -4.16 4.46
CA PHE A 249 14.96 -5.08 4.98
C PHE A 249 16.39 -4.75 4.49
N LYS A 250 16.54 -4.11 3.32
CA LYS A 250 17.85 -3.57 2.88
C LYS A 250 18.45 -2.51 3.81
N MET A 251 17.67 -1.93 4.70
CA MET A 251 18.17 -0.95 5.68
C MET A 251 18.92 -1.60 6.86
N PHE A 252 18.79 -2.91 7.04
CA PHE A 252 19.52 -3.63 8.07
C PHE A 252 20.98 -3.85 7.67
N ASN A 253 21.90 -3.66 8.63
CA ASN A 253 23.32 -3.93 8.41
C ASN A 253 23.60 -5.41 8.15
N LYS A 254 22.79 -6.31 8.72
CA LYS A 254 22.90 -7.75 8.56
C LYS A 254 21.53 -8.40 8.48
N ILE A 255 21.36 -9.31 7.54
CA ILE A 255 20.14 -10.08 7.31
C ILE A 255 20.49 -11.57 7.36
N SER A 256 19.66 -12.35 8.03
CA SER A 256 19.63 -13.82 7.94
C SER A 256 18.18 -14.26 7.72
N GLY A 257 17.97 -15.34 7.00
CA GLY A 257 16.66 -15.88 6.74
C GLY A 257 16.58 -17.36 7.02
N MET A 258 15.37 -17.82 7.28
CA MET A 258 15.01 -19.23 7.41
C MET A 258 13.86 -19.51 6.44
N THR A 259 13.86 -20.69 5.83
CA THR A 259 12.74 -21.16 4.99
C THR A 259 12.69 -22.68 5.02
N GLY A 260 11.49 -23.23 5.07
CA GLY A 260 11.24 -24.65 4.92
C GLY A 260 11.24 -25.13 3.46
N THR A 261 11.08 -24.21 2.50
CA THR A 261 10.88 -24.50 1.07
C THR A 261 12.08 -24.18 0.19
N GLY A 262 13.17 -23.67 0.73
CA GLY A 262 14.36 -23.19 0.01
C GLY A 262 15.10 -24.19 -0.87
N LYS A 263 14.72 -25.47 -0.88
CA LYS A 263 15.24 -26.49 -1.82
C LYS A 263 14.45 -26.59 -3.13
N VAL A 264 13.32 -25.89 -3.22
CA VAL A 264 12.38 -25.98 -4.34
C VAL A 264 12.33 -24.67 -5.14
N ALA A 265 12.92 -23.61 -4.60
CA ALA A 265 13.03 -22.28 -5.21
C ALA A 265 14.33 -22.11 -6.00
#